data_3c39099718a7418ab680c29f518e5570
#
_entry.id   3c39099718a7418ab680c29f518e5570
#
_cell.length_a   1.000
_cell.length_b   1.000
_cell.length_c   1.000
_cell.angle_alpha   90.00
_cell.angle_beta   90.00
_cell.angle_gamma   90.00
#
_symmetry.space_group_name_H-M   'P 1'
#
loop_
_entity.id
_entity.type
_entity.pdbx_description
1 polymer ?
#
loop_
_entity_poly.entity_id
_entity_poly.type
_entity_poly.pdbx_seq_one_letter_code
_entity_poly.pdbx_strand_id
1 'polypeptide(L)'
;MVTEIKLGLCNPPEPIYLFVNQGEVDGESFVWYKFNISQEKKIPVTQRALTGYLSELRLTTKEFKGKDNLKLDIVVSADELYVVRTGIETNFAKSFLLAASLVQDFSKPLIIVANAGDENTVFCNLYDAVTKSRIEREWNKNADWTTIIRDIQSLLGKTSSSIPEPPLTPPKLSVVPQAVPTQDLRVKNIRTLLDYPLDLVKEWLQFQDVDRPSLLDISQINELIKTMCLAWAAGKCDHSNHAESSYQNLVVDAVTDGADELAAITAWMQQLQTVKTGAG
;
A
#
# COMPACT_ATOMS: atom_id res chain seq x y z
N MET A 1 -32.32 3.37 9.30
CA MET A 1 -32.11 1.92 9.45
C MET A 1 -30.98 1.75 10.44
N VAL A 2 -31.23 1.10 11.56
CA VAL A 2 -30.17 0.77 12.53
C VAL A 2 -29.45 -0.43 11.93
N THR A 3 -28.18 -0.27 11.57
CA THR A 3 -27.34 -1.37 11.07
C THR A 3 -27.10 -2.30 12.26
N GLU A 4 -27.64 -3.51 12.22
CA GLU A 4 -27.45 -4.50 13.26
C GLU A 4 -25.98 -4.96 13.27
N ILE A 5 -25.25 -4.66 14.35
CA ILE A 5 -23.85 -5.07 14.51
C ILE A 5 -23.82 -6.55 14.82
N LYS A 6 -23.33 -7.36 13.92
CA LYS A 6 -23.14 -8.80 14.11
C LYS A 6 -21.86 -9.06 14.89
N LEU A 7 -22.01 -9.54 16.12
CA LEU A 7 -20.87 -9.93 16.97
C LEU A 7 -20.44 -11.36 16.65
N GLY A 8 -19.11 -11.61 16.63
CA GLY A 8 -18.52 -12.92 16.40
C GLY A 8 -17.42 -12.90 15.34
N LEU A 9 -17.04 -14.09 14.88
CA LEU A 9 -16.05 -14.22 13.80
C LEU A 9 -16.61 -13.69 12.48
N CYS A 10 -15.88 -12.81 11.83
CA CYS A 10 -16.17 -12.27 10.51
C CYS A 10 -14.87 -12.13 9.71
N ASN A 11 -14.99 -12.01 8.41
CA ASN A 11 -13.85 -11.61 7.58
C ASN A 11 -13.53 -10.12 7.83
N PRO A 12 -12.24 -9.73 7.79
CA PRO A 12 -11.89 -8.32 7.87
C PRO A 12 -12.53 -7.56 6.70
N PRO A 13 -12.94 -6.27 6.90
CA PRO A 13 -13.46 -5.46 5.83
C PRO A 13 -12.36 -5.25 4.76
N GLU A 14 -12.63 -5.71 3.54
CA GLU A 14 -11.73 -5.53 2.42
C GLU A 14 -12.14 -4.29 1.61
N PRO A 15 -11.22 -3.36 1.35
CA PRO A 15 -11.56 -2.18 0.56
C PRO A 15 -11.83 -2.55 -0.90
N ILE A 16 -12.81 -1.91 -1.49
CA ILE A 16 -13.13 -2.04 -2.91
C ILE A 16 -12.20 -1.12 -3.71
N TYR A 17 -11.31 -1.72 -4.50
CA TYR A 17 -10.41 -0.97 -5.37
C TYR A 17 -11.08 -0.57 -6.69
N LEU A 18 -11.07 0.73 -6.98
CA LEU A 18 -11.46 1.32 -8.26
C LEU A 18 -10.21 1.83 -8.98
N PHE A 19 -9.86 1.20 -10.08
CA PHE A 19 -8.72 1.60 -10.89
C PHE A 19 -9.16 2.58 -11.97
N VAL A 20 -8.57 3.76 -11.99
CA VAL A 20 -8.91 4.81 -12.96
C VAL A 20 -8.19 4.55 -14.27
N ASN A 21 -8.96 4.29 -15.29
CA ASN A 21 -8.53 4.20 -16.69
C ASN A 21 -9.76 4.19 -17.60
N GLN A 22 -9.70 4.87 -18.72
CA GLN A 22 -10.72 4.78 -19.75
C GLN A 22 -10.50 3.52 -20.59
N GLY A 23 -11.60 2.88 -20.98
CA GLY A 23 -11.54 1.71 -21.85
C GLY A 23 -12.93 1.20 -22.18
N GLU A 24 -12.95 0.06 -22.88
CA GLU A 24 -14.15 -0.67 -23.26
C GLU A 24 -13.92 -2.16 -23.04
N VAL A 25 -14.91 -2.84 -22.49
CA VAL A 25 -14.94 -4.31 -22.33
C VAL A 25 -16.34 -4.79 -22.72
N ASP A 26 -16.43 -5.72 -23.64
CA ASP A 26 -17.68 -6.32 -24.12
C ASP A 26 -18.71 -5.27 -24.61
N GLY A 27 -18.25 -4.16 -25.21
CA GLY A 27 -19.11 -3.05 -25.69
C GLY A 27 -19.50 -2.04 -24.61
N GLU A 28 -19.09 -2.23 -23.36
CA GLU A 28 -19.33 -1.29 -22.26
C GLU A 28 -18.12 -0.37 -22.05
N SER A 29 -18.31 0.92 -22.25
CA SER A 29 -17.29 1.94 -21.95
C SER A 29 -17.23 2.22 -20.46
N PHE A 30 -16.02 2.36 -19.92
CA PHE A 30 -15.79 2.69 -18.52
C PHE A 30 -14.72 3.77 -18.36
N VAL A 31 -14.71 4.45 -17.22
CA VAL A 31 -13.68 5.42 -16.79
C VAL A 31 -12.93 4.95 -15.54
N TRP A 32 -13.47 3.95 -14.87
CA TRP A 32 -12.82 3.15 -13.82
C TRP A 32 -13.38 1.72 -13.81
N TYR A 33 -12.62 0.81 -13.23
CA TYR A 33 -12.96 -0.60 -13.19
C TYR A 33 -12.50 -1.24 -11.88
N LYS A 34 -13.13 -2.34 -11.51
CA LYS A 34 -12.62 -3.29 -10.51
C LYS A 34 -11.76 -4.34 -11.22
N PHE A 35 -10.76 -4.85 -10.54
CA PHE A 35 -9.95 -5.95 -11.08
C PHE A 35 -10.26 -7.25 -10.35
N ASN A 36 -10.72 -8.24 -11.08
CA ASN A 36 -10.89 -9.60 -10.56
C ASN A 36 -9.56 -10.35 -10.69
N ILE A 37 -8.90 -10.57 -9.55
CA ILE A 37 -7.58 -11.23 -9.51
C ILE A 37 -7.66 -12.67 -9.97
N SER A 38 -8.72 -13.42 -9.57
CA SER A 38 -8.87 -14.84 -9.89
C SER A 38 -9.12 -15.11 -11.38
N GLN A 39 -9.69 -14.16 -12.09
CA GLN A 39 -10.02 -14.27 -13.53
C GLN A 39 -9.08 -13.39 -14.39
N GLU A 40 -8.20 -12.64 -13.78
CA GLU A 40 -7.34 -11.62 -14.43
C GLU A 40 -8.11 -10.66 -15.36
N LYS A 41 -9.37 -10.35 -14.99
CA LYS A 41 -10.26 -9.54 -15.81
C LYS A 41 -10.58 -8.21 -15.18
N LYS A 42 -10.70 -7.19 -16.04
CA LYS A 42 -11.29 -5.90 -15.68
C LYS A 42 -12.80 -6.03 -15.66
N ILE A 43 -13.43 -5.58 -14.58
CA ILE A 43 -14.89 -5.48 -14.45
C ILE A 43 -15.25 -4.01 -14.54
N PRO A 44 -15.89 -3.56 -15.64
CA PRO A 44 -16.33 -2.18 -15.80
C PRO A 44 -17.23 -1.74 -14.64
N VAL A 45 -17.09 -0.49 -14.21
CA VAL A 45 -18.01 0.16 -13.26
C VAL A 45 -18.76 1.24 -14.01
N THR A 46 -20.06 1.04 -14.16
CA THR A 46 -20.93 1.92 -14.95
C THR A 46 -21.22 3.26 -14.25
N GLN A 47 -21.23 3.25 -12.91
CA GLN A 47 -21.38 4.46 -12.12
C GLN A 47 -20.14 5.34 -12.29
N ARG A 48 -20.36 6.62 -12.63
CA ARG A 48 -19.28 7.58 -12.90
C ARG A 48 -18.92 8.44 -11.69
N ALA A 49 -19.61 8.28 -10.58
CA ALA A 49 -19.44 9.07 -9.37
C ALA A 49 -19.37 8.18 -8.13
N LEU A 50 -18.48 8.55 -7.19
CA LEU A 50 -18.39 7.98 -5.85
C LEU A 50 -18.67 9.08 -4.84
N THR A 51 -19.69 8.90 -3.99
CA THR A 51 -20.02 9.84 -2.91
C THR A 51 -19.62 9.25 -1.58
N GLY A 52 -18.85 9.99 -0.79
CA GLY A 52 -18.43 9.55 0.54
C GLY A 52 -17.50 10.56 1.21
N TYR A 53 -16.99 10.17 2.35
CA TYR A 53 -16.04 10.95 3.13
C TYR A 53 -14.62 10.59 2.71
N LEU A 54 -13.83 11.58 2.32
CA LEU A 54 -12.41 11.37 2.09
C LEU A 54 -11.74 11.10 3.45
N SER A 55 -11.32 9.86 3.66
CA SER A 55 -10.75 9.42 4.94
C SER A 55 -9.21 9.41 4.94
N GLU A 56 -8.60 9.13 3.80
CA GLU A 56 -7.14 9.08 3.71
C GLU A 56 -6.65 9.34 2.29
N LEU A 57 -5.44 9.89 2.17
CA LEU A 57 -4.72 10.05 0.92
C LEU A 57 -3.35 9.39 1.06
N ARG A 58 -3.07 8.35 0.27
CA ARG A 58 -1.83 7.58 0.35
C ARG A 58 -1.04 7.63 -0.96
N LEU A 59 0.28 7.69 -0.83
CA LEU A 59 1.19 7.40 -1.93
C LEU A 59 1.72 5.98 -1.80
N THR A 60 1.55 5.16 -2.83
CA THR A 60 2.04 3.78 -2.86
C THR A 60 2.91 3.56 -4.08
N THR A 61 4.09 2.99 -3.88
CA THR A 61 4.98 2.62 -4.98
C THR A 61 4.62 1.21 -5.45
N LYS A 62 4.36 1.07 -6.75
CA LYS A 62 4.17 -0.25 -7.38
C LYS A 62 5.14 -0.38 -8.54
N GLU A 63 5.88 -1.47 -8.56
CA GLU A 63 6.69 -1.81 -9.71
C GLU A 63 5.82 -2.25 -10.88
N PHE A 64 6.06 -1.66 -12.05
CA PHE A 64 5.43 -2.07 -13.31
C PHE A 64 6.48 -2.12 -14.40
N LYS A 65 6.71 -3.28 -15.00
CA LYS A 65 7.72 -3.53 -16.04
C LYS A 65 9.13 -3.07 -15.64
N GLY A 66 9.54 -3.36 -14.41
CA GLY A 66 10.87 -3.03 -13.89
C GLY A 66 11.08 -1.54 -13.56
N LYS A 67 10.01 -0.73 -13.53
CA LYS A 67 10.06 0.68 -13.13
C LYS A 67 9.12 0.93 -11.95
N ASP A 68 9.61 1.69 -10.99
CA ASP A 68 8.78 2.18 -9.90
C ASP A 68 7.71 3.14 -10.46
N ASN A 69 6.45 2.83 -10.15
CA ASN A 69 5.31 3.60 -10.56
C ASN A 69 4.55 4.07 -9.31
N LEU A 70 4.66 5.37 -9.05
CA LEU A 70 4.01 5.98 -7.89
C LEU A 70 2.51 6.11 -8.16
N LYS A 71 1.71 5.56 -7.25
CA LYS A 71 0.25 5.60 -7.28
C LYS A 71 -0.28 6.50 -6.18
N LEU A 72 -1.35 7.19 -6.50
CA LEU A 72 -2.19 7.91 -5.56
C LEU A 72 -3.39 7.02 -5.23
N ASP A 73 -3.57 6.70 -3.96
CA ASP A 73 -4.72 6.00 -3.40
C ASP A 73 -5.58 7.02 -2.64
N ILE A 74 -6.77 7.23 -3.12
CA ILE A 74 -7.79 8.10 -2.53
C ILE A 74 -8.76 7.20 -1.79
N VAL A 75 -8.71 7.20 -0.46
CA VAL A 75 -9.54 6.34 0.39
C VAL A 75 -10.81 7.06 0.76
N VAL A 76 -11.94 6.46 0.43
CA VAL A 76 -13.28 7.03 0.62
C VAL A 76 -14.13 6.09 1.45
N SER A 77 -14.63 6.57 2.57
CA SER A 77 -15.61 5.89 3.41
C SER A 77 -17.04 6.26 2.93
N ALA A 78 -17.81 5.25 2.54
CA ALA A 78 -19.19 5.38 2.07
C ALA A 78 -20.04 4.25 2.67
N ASP A 79 -20.87 3.56 1.86
CA ASP A 79 -21.51 2.29 2.23
C ASP A 79 -20.49 1.19 2.49
N GLU A 80 -19.39 1.22 1.74
CA GLU A 80 -18.22 0.38 1.88
C GLU A 80 -16.96 1.26 1.92
N LEU A 81 -15.81 0.65 2.17
CA LEU A 81 -14.52 1.32 2.06
C LEU A 81 -14.01 1.22 0.62
N TYR A 82 -13.89 2.34 -0.06
CA TYR A 82 -13.38 2.40 -1.43
C TYR A 82 -11.97 2.96 -1.47
N VAL A 83 -11.15 2.44 -2.39
CA VAL A 83 -9.83 2.98 -2.72
C VAL A 83 -9.79 3.29 -4.21
N VAL A 84 -9.89 4.58 -4.55
CA VAL A 84 -9.70 5.03 -5.93
C VAL A 84 -8.20 5.12 -6.21
N ARG A 85 -7.68 4.21 -7.03
CA ARG A 85 -6.25 4.10 -7.35
C ARG A 85 -5.94 4.62 -8.74
N THR A 86 -4.98 5.53 -8.82
CA THR A 86 -4.52 6.13 -10.08
C THR A 86 -3.00 6.36 -10.06
N GLY A 87 -2.38 6.59 -11.22
CA GLY A 87 -1.00 7.08 -11.28
C GLY A 87 -0.93 8.53 -10.82
N ILE A 88 0.10 8.90 -10.05
CA ILE A 88 0.25 10.28 -9.54
C ILE A 88 0.35 11.32 -10.68
N GLU A 89 0.95 10.92 -11.80
CA GLU A 89 1.16 11.79 -12.97
C GLU A 89 -0.07 11.92 -13.89
N THR A 90 -1.15 11.16 -13.62
CA THR A 90 -2.35 11.19 -14.46
C THR A 90 -3.14 12.49 -14.30
N ASN A 91 -3.90 12.83 -15.32
CA ASN A 91 -4.80 14.00 -15.29
C ASN A 91 -5.87 13.85 -14.20
N PHE A 92 -6.32 12.61 -13.91
CA PHE A 92 -7.25 12.35 -12.82
C PHE A 92 -6.65 12.72 -11.46
N ALA A 93 -5.42 12.25 -11.16
CA ALA A 93 -4.75 12.57 -9.90
C ALA A 93 -4.56 14.08 -9.74
N LYS A 94 -4.04 14.74 -10.78
CA LYS A 94 -3.75 16.18 -10.78
C LYS A 94 -5.01 17.04 -10.63
N SER A 95 -6.08 16.73 -11.36
CA SER A 95 -7.36 17.45 -11.22
C SER A 95 -8.02 17.21 -9.86
N PHE A 96 -7.96 15.99 -9.33
CA PHE A 96 -8.42 15.70 -7.98
C PHE A 96 -7.66 16.52 -6.93
N LEU A 97 -6.32 16.49 -6.96
CA LEU A 97 -5.47 17.20 -5.99
C LEU A 97 -5.70 18.72 -6.04
N LEU A 98 -5.83 19.30 -7.23
CA LEU A 98 -6.12 20.73 -7.37
C LEU A 98 -7.47 21.09 -6.75
N ALA A 99 -8.52 20.33 -7.01
CA ALA A 99 -9.83 20.57 -6.44
C ALA A 99 -9.84 20.32 -4.92
N ALA A 100 -9.26 19.21 -4.46
CA ALA A 100 -9.19 18.87 -3.04
C ALA A 100 -8.40 19.87 -2.20
N SER A 101 -7.41 20.58 -2.79
CA SER A 101 -6.64 21.63 -2.09
C SER A 101 -7.48 22.86 -1.70
N LEU A 102 -8.69 23.00 -2.26
CA LEU A 102 -9.65 24.06 -1.88
C LEU A 102 -10.61 23.66 -0.78
N VAL A 103 -10.65 22.36 -0.45
CA VAL A 103 -11.52 21.84 0.63
C VAL A 103 -10.90 22.19 1.97
N GLN A 104 -11.65 22.93 2.79
CA GLN A 104 -11.21 23.36 4.13
C GLN A 104 -11.59 22.35 5.22
N ASP A 105 -12.61 21.51 4.96
CA ASP A 105 -13.18 20.60 5.93
C ASP A 105 -13.60 19.28 5.27
N PHE A 106 -12.86 18.23 5.55
CA PHE A 106 -13.12 16.87 5.06
C PHE A 106 -14.10 16.07 5.94
N SER A 107 -14.67 16.68 6.98
CA SER A 107 -15.78 16.07 7.73
C SER A 107 -17.09 16.01 6.94
N LYS A 108 -17.16 16.69 5.80
CA LYS A 108 -18.27 16.68 4.86
C LYS A 108 -18.04 15.71 3.71
N PRO A 109 -19.10 15.02 3.26
CA PRO A 109 -18.95 14.11 2.13
C PRO A 109 -18.71 14.87 0.82
N LEU A 110 -17.94 14.25 -0.04
CA LEU A 110 -17.60 14.76 -1.38
C LEU A 110 -18.16 13.82 -2.45
N ILE A 111 -18.37 14.33 -3.66
CA ILE A 111 -18.68 13.53 -4.84
C ILE A 111 -17.46 13.57 -5.76
N ILE A 112 -16.82 12.43 -5.96
CA ILE A 112 -15.70 12.25 -6.87
C ILE A 112 -16.25 11.69 -8.18
N VAL A 113 -16.11 12.44 -9.27
CA VAL A 113 -16.63 12.05 -10.59
C VAL A 113 -15.48 11.80 -11.54
N ALA A 114 -15.44 10.63 -12.15
CA ALA A 114 -14.50 10.34 -13.23
C ALA A 114 -15.12 10.69 -14.58
N ASN A 115 -14.43 11.54 -15.34
CA ASN A 115 -14.85 11.98 -16.66
C ASN A 115 -13.84 11.57 -17.71
N ALA A 116 -14.32 10.98 -18.80
CA ALA A 116 -13.53 10.71 -19.98
C ALA A 116 -13.10 12.03 -20.65
N GLY A 117 -11.85 12.13 -21.00
CA GLY A 117 -11.31 13.15 -21.88
C GLY A 117 -10.88 12.53 -23.21
N ASP A 118 -10.13 13.30 -24.00
CA ASP A 118 -9.57 12.85 -25.26
C ASP A 118 -8.41 11.86 -25.04
N GLU A 119 -8.11 11.02 -26.02
CA GLU A 119 -6.93 10.14 -26.07
C GLU A 119 -6.75 9.25 -24.84
N ASN A 120 -7.81 8.59 -24.37
CA ASN A 120 -7.82 7.72 -23.18
C ASN A 120 -7.42 8.44 -21.86
N THR A 121 -7.57 9.76 -21.80
CA THR A 121 -7.38 10.50 -20.56
C THR A 121 -8.63 10.48 -19.70
N VAL A 122 -8.44 10.50 -18.37
CA VAL A 122 -9.53 10.64 -17.40
C VAL A 122 -9.23 11.83 -16.51
N PHE A 123 -10.25 12.68 -16.27
CA PHE A 123 -10.19 13.81 -15.34
C PHE A 123 -11.09 13.55 -14.13
N CYS A 124 -10.75 14.17 -13.02
CA CYS A 124 -11.60 14.21 -11.84
C CYS A 124 -12.35 15.54 -11.77
N ASN A 125 -13.66 15.47 -11.56
CA ASN A 125 -14.45 16.61 -11.06
C ASN A 125 -14.86 16.31 -9.62
N LEU A 126 -14.64 17.27 -8.72
CA LEU A 126 -14.98 17.17 -7.33
C LEU A 126 -16.17 18.10 -7.01
N TYR A 127 -17.11 17.60 -6.20
CA TYR A 127 -18.28 18.38 -5.78
C TYR A 127 -18.48 18.23 -4.28
N ASP A 128 -18.97 19.27 -3.65
CA ASP A 128 -19.56 19.19 -2.31
C ASP A 128 -20.86 18.35 -2.38
N ALA A 129 -20.97 17.31 -1.58
CA ALA A 129 -22.12 16.40 -1.68
C ALA A 129 -23.42 17.01 -1.14
N VAL A 130 -23.36 18.03 -0.29
CA VAL A 130 -24.52 18.71 0.29
C VAL A 130 -25.06 19.76 -0.68
N THR A 131 -24.21 20.66 -1.12
CA THR A 131 -24.60 21.79 -1.99
C THR A 131 -24.65 21.43 -3.46
N LYS A 132 -24.05 20.31 -3.86
CA LYS A 132 -23.85 19.88 -5.26
C LYS A 132 -23.00 20.86 -6.07
N SER A 133 -22.35 21.81 -5.41
CA SER A 133 -21.49 22.78 -6.06
C SER A 133 -20.17 22.13 -6.48
N ARG A 134 -19.70 22.42 -7.69
CA ARG A 134 -18.40 21.96 -8.17
C ARG A 134 -17.29 22.70 -7.44
N ILE A 135 -16.31 21.95 -6.97
CA ILE A 135 -15.07 22.47 -6.40
C ILE A 135 -14.06 22.47 -7.51
N GLU A 136 -13.69 23.64 -8.00
CA GLU A 136 -12.87 23.79 -9.19
C GLU A 136 -11.72 24.75 -8.95
N ARG A 137 -10.53 24.36 -9.39
CA ARG A 137 -9.33 25.19 -9.44
C ARG A 137 -8.77 25.16 -10.85
N GLU A 138 -8.25 26.29 -11.31
CA GLU A 138 -7.59 26.38 -12.61
C GLU A 138 -6.46 25.36 -12.74
N TRP A 139 -6.37 24.79 -13.94
CA TRP A 139 -5.34 23.80 -14.25
C TRP A 139 -3.95 24.40 -14.15
N ASN A 140 -3.09 23.84 -13.32
CA ASN A 140 -1.70 24.24 -13.18
C ASN A 140 -0.78 23.02 -13.25
N LYS A 141 -0.06 22.88 -14.37
CA LYS A 141 0.91 21.77 -14.55
C LYS A 141 2.10 21.85 -13.59
N ASN A 142 2.46 23.06 -13.14
CA ASN A 142 3.62 23.35 -12.29
C ASN A 142 3.23 23.55 -10.82
N ALA A 143 2.09 23.04 -10.40
CA ALA A 143 1.69 23.08 -9.00
C ALA A 143 2.70 22.27 -8.14
N ASP A 144 2.92 22.74 -6.93
CA ASP A 144 3.71 21.97 -5.94
C ASP A 144 2.87 20.81 -5.40
N TRP A 145 2.92 19.69 -6.12
CA TRP A 145 2.15 18.49 -5.79
C TRP A 145 2.50 17.94 -4.41
N THR A 146 3.76 18.03 -4.01
CA THR A 146 4.23 17.54 -2.71
C THR A 146 3.59 18.33 -1.57
N THR A 147 3.58 19.65 -1.67
CA THR A 147 2.94 20.51 -0.67
C THR A 147 1.42 20.30 -0.66
N ILE A 148 0.75 20.23 -1.81
CA ILE A 148 -0.68 19.97 -1.89
C ILE A 148 -1.06 18.65 -1.21
N ILE A 149 -0.35 17.56 -1.50
CA ILE A 149 -0.63 16.25 -0.91
C ILE A 149 -0.45 16.29 0.61
N ARG A 150 0.64 16.87 1.09
CA ARG A 150 0.93 17.00 2.53
C ARG A 150 -0.14 17.83 3.24
N ASP A 151 -0.59 18.92 2.65
CA ASP A 151 -1.59 19.81 3.24
C ASP A 151 -2.96 19.10 3.35
N ILE A 152 -3.38 18.36 2.30
CA ILE A 152 -4.58 17.52 2.34
C ILE A 152 -4.45 16.45 3.43
N GLN A 153 -3.32 15.73 3.49
CA GLN A 153 -3.08 14.72 4.52
C GLN A 153 -3.13 15.30 5.93
N SER A 154 -2.57 16.49 6.12
CA SER A 154 -2.61 17.20 7.42
C SER A 154 -4.03 17.58 7.83
N LEU A 155 -4.88 18.01 6.89
CA LEU A 155 -6.28 18.31 7.16
C LEU A 155 -7.08 17.04 7.48
N LEU A 156 -6.85 15.95 6.76
CA LEU A 156 -7.48 14.64 7.03
C LEU A 156 -7.12 14.12 8.42
N GLY A 157 -5.86 14.24 8.85
CA GLY A 157 -5.43 13.85 10.19
C GLY A 157 -6.12 14.65 11.32
N LYS A 158 -6.42 15.92 11.09
CA LYS A 158 -7.17 16.77 12.03
C LYS A 158 -8.65 16.39 12.09
N THR A 159 -9.25 16.04 10.96
CA THR A 159 -10.67 15.69 10.86
C THR A 159 -10.96 14.34 11.52
N SER A 160 -10.04 13.39 11.44
CA SER A 160 -10.17 12.07 12.11
C SER A 160 -10.22 12.18 13.64
N SER A 161 -9.74 13.29 14.21
CA SER A 161 -9.79 13.56 15.66
C SER A 161 -11.12 14.17 16.14
N SER A 162 -12.02 14.54 15.23
CA SER A 162 -13.26 15.29 15.54
C SER A 162 -14.56 14.50 15.33
N ILE A 163 -14.52 13.23 14.96
CA ILE A 163 -15.70 12.35 14.92
C ILE A 163 -16.02 11.92 16.36
N PRO A 164 -17.24 12.15 16.90
CA PRO A 164 -17.62 11.72 18.23
C PRO A 164 -17.63 10.19 18.31
N GLU A 165 -16.66 9.65 19.00
CA GLU A 165 -16.63 8.23 19.34
C GLU A 165 -17.71 7.92 20.38
N PRO A 166 -18.50 6.82 20.26
CA PRO A 166 -19.37 6.39 21.35
C PRO A 166 -18.49 5.99 22.55
N PRO A 167 -18.93 6.23 23.81
CA PRO A 167 -18.10 6.12 24.98
C PRO A 167 -17.68 4.67 25.25
N LEU A 168 -16.43 4.36 24.99
CA LEU A 168 -15.77 3.15 25.44
C LEU A 168 -14.56 3.52 26.30
N THR A 169 -14.45 2.85 27.41
CA THR A 169 -13.40 2.90 28.45
C THR A 169 -11.97 2.93 27.88
N PRO A 170 -11.01 3.56 28.56
CA PRO A 170 -9.71 3.90 28.01
C PRO A 170 -8.83 2.67 27.80
N PRO A 171 -8.35 2.43 26.58
CA PRO A 171 -7.23 1.56 26.40
C PRO A 171 -5.91 2.37 26.40
N LYS A 172 -4.93 1.76 27.02
CA LYS A 172 -3.51 2.13 27.04
C LYS A 172 -3.01 2.62 25.68
N LEU A 173 -2.09 3.58 25.70
CA LEU A 173 -1.26 4.02 24.58
C LEU A 173 -0.91 2.84 23.65
N SER A 174 -1.55 2.81 22.49
CA SER A 174 -1.18 1.91 21.42
C SER A 174 -0.27 2.67 20.47
N VAL A 175 0.97 2.23 20.39
CA VAL A 175 1.90 2.50 19.31
C VAL A 175 1.15 2.29 17.99
N VAL A 176 1.21 3.28 17.08
CA VAL A 176 0.68 3.17 15.71
C VAL A 176 1.23 1.89 15.10
N PRO A 177 0.41 0.90 14.70
CA PRO A 177 0.92 -0.27 14.02
C PRO A 177 1.45 0.20 12.66
N GLN A 178 2.77 0.14 12.48
CA GLN A 178 3.32 0.11 11.13
C GLN A 178 2.61 -1.02 10.38
N ALA A 179 2.03 -0.69 9.21
CA ALA A 179 1.40 -1.70 8.36
C ALA A 179 2.42 -2.83 8.14
N VAL A 180 2.13 -4.00 8.69
CA VAL A 180 2.99 -5.17 8.52
C VAL A 180 3.10 -5.42 7.03
N PRO A 181 4.30 -5.39 6.44
CA PRO A 181 4.50 -5.67 5.02
C PRO A 181 3.86 -7.02 4.69
N THR A 182 3.14 -7.11 3.57
CA THR A 182 2.65 -8.42 3.10
C THR A 182 3.86 -9.36 2.97
N GLN A 183 3.68 -10.67 3.14
CA GLN A 183 4.77 -11.64 3.04
C GLN A 183 5.53 -11.53 1.73
N ASP A 184 4.83 -11.22 0.63
CA ASP A 184 5.44 -10.97 -0.68
C ASP A 184 6.37 -9.75 -0.64
N LEU A 185 5.95 -8.66 -0.01
CA LEU A 185 6.76 -7.45 0.12
C LEU A 185 7.94 -7.67 1.07
N ARG A 186 7.73 -8.42 2.16
CA ARG A 186 8.76 -8.80 3.13
C ARG A 186 9.89 -9.60 2.45
N VAL A 187 9.54 -10.67 1.73
CA VAL A 187 10.52 -11.50 0.98
C VAL A 187 11.19 -10.68 -0.12
N LYS A 188 10.44 -9.85 -0.86
CA LYS A 188 10.99 -8.98 -1.90
C LYS A 188 12.04 -8.00 -1.35
N ASN A 189 11.75 -7.33 -0.23
CA ASN A 189 12.64 -6.35 0.36
C ASN A 189 13.94 -7.00 0.84
N ILE A 190 13.84 -8.15 1.53
CA ILE A 190 14.99 -8.89 2.03
C ILE A 190 15.81 -9.46 0.87
N ARG A 191 15.15 -10.03 -0.15
CA ARG A 191 15.83 -10.49 -1.38
C ARG A 191 16.63 -9.37 -2.04
N THR A 192 16.04 -8.17 -2.15
CA THR A 192 16.70 -7.01 -2.76
C THR A 192 17.89 -6.54 -1.92
N LEU A 193 17.76 -6.51 -0.59
CA LEU A 193 18.84 -6.16 0.33
C LEU A 193 20.03 -7.11 0.22
N LEU A 194 19.76 -8.41 0.06
CA LEU A 194 20.77 -9.46 -0.05
C LEU A 194 21.34 -9.64 -1.47
N ASP A 195 20.77 -8.94 -2.47
CA ASP A 195 21.05 -9.20 -3.91
C ASP A 195 20.87 -10.69 -4.27
N TYR A 196 19.84 -11.32 -3.70
CA TYR A 196 19.60 -12.75 -3.87
C TYR A 196 18.82 -13.04 -5.14
N PRO A 197 19.22 -14.06 -5.96
CA PRO A 197 18.60 -14.36 -7.24
C PRO A 197 17.11 -14.72 -7.10
N LEU A 198 16.25 -14.11 -7.94
CA LEU A 198 14.81 -14.39 -7.93
C LEU A 198 14.49 -15.84 -8.28
N ASP A 199 15.28 -16.45 -9.18
CA ASP A 199 15.03 -17.81 -9.63
C ASP A 199 15.19 -18.83 -8.50
N LEU A 200 16.15 -18.63 -7.59
CA LEU A 200 16.31 -19.48 -6.41
C LEU A 200 15.14 -19.35 -5.42
N VAL A 201 14.53 -18.15 -5.32
CA VAL A 201 13.30 -17.99 -4.54
C VAL A 201 12.15 -18.75 -5.18
N LYS A 202 12.02 -18.70 -6.51
CA LYS A 202 10.99 -19.46 -7.23
C LYS A 202 11.17 -20.98 -7.09
N GLU A 203 12.39 -21.47 -7.20
CA GLU A 203 12.71 -22.90 -6.98
C GLU A 203 12.34 -23.34 -5.57
N TRP A 204 12.64 -22.53 -4.57
CA TRP A 204 12.25 -22.82 -3.18
C TRP A 204 10.72 -22.84 -2.99
N LEU A 205 10.01 -21.87 -3.60
CA LEU A 205 8.54 -21.84 -3.57
C LEU A 205 7.91 -23.05 -4.27
N GLN A 206 8.45 -23.46 -5.42
CA GLN A 206 8.03 -24.67 -6.12
C GLN A 206 8.22 -25.94 -5.29
N PHE A 207 9.32 -26.00 -4.51
CA PHE A 207 9.55 -27.12 -3.59
C PHE A 207 8.50 -27.16 -2.47
N GLN A 208 7.91 -26.04 -2.09
CA GLN A 208 6.80 -25.93 -1.14
C GLN A 208 5.40 -26.04 -1.81
N ASP A 209 5.36 -26.35 -3.11
CA ASP A 209 4.12 -26.46 -3.91
C ASP A 209 3.27 -25.17 -3.92
N VAL A 210 3.94 -24.01 -3.92
CA VAL A 210 3.31 -22.68 -3.99
C VAL A 210 3.98 -21.81 -5.03
N ASP A 211 3.27 -20.79 -5.55
CA ASP A 211 3.77 -19.88 -6.58
C ASP A 211 4.20 -18.51 -6.03
N ARG A 212 3.86 -18.20 -4.76
CA ARG A 212 4.16 -16.90 -4.14
C ARG A 212 4.27 -17.00 -2.61
N PRO A 213 5.09 -16.10 -1.98
CA PRO A 213 5.31 -16.09 -0.55
C PRO A 213 4.04 -15.91 0.29
N SER A 214 3.03 -15.18 -0.20
CA SER A 214 1.77 -14.95 0.54
C SER A 214 0.94 -16.20 0.78
N LEU A 215 1.25 -17.32 0.14
CA LEU A 215 0.60 -18.62 0.35
C LEU A 215 1.30 -19.47 1.41
N LEU A 216 2.48 -19.08 1.86
CA LEU A 216 3.24 -19.74 2.91
C LEU A 216 2.74 -19.33 4.30
N ASP A 217 2.90 -20.20 5.27
CA ASP A 217 2.74 -19.84 6.67
C ASP A 217 3.96 -19.02 7.19
N ILE A 218 3.82 -18.45 8.40
CA ILE A 218 4.87 -17.60 9.00
C ILE A 218 6.17 -18.38 9.22
N SER A 219 6.11 -19.65 9.57
CA SER A 219 7.29 -20.50 9.81
C SER A 219 8.05 -20.73 8.52
N GLN A 220 7.33 -21.05 7.44
CA GLN A 220 7.90 -21.27 6.11
C GLN A 220 8.53 -19.98 5.55
N ILE A 221 7.87 -18.82 5.76
CA ILE A 221 8.44 -17.52 5.38
C ILE A 221 9.74 -17.22 6.13
N ASN A 222 9.77 -17.47 7.44
CA ASN A 222 10.98 -17.26 8.25
C ASN A 222 12.11 -18.19 7.80
N GLU A 223 11.79 -19.42 7.41
CA GLU A 223 12.78 -20.36 6.88
C GLU A 223 13.32 -19.94 5.51
N LEU A 224 12.47 -19.45 4.62
CA LEU A 224 12.89 -18.86 3.34
C LEU A 224 13.84 -17.68 3.57
N ILE A 225 13.49 -16.76 4.48
CA ILE A 225 14.33 -15.60 4.79
C ILE A 225 15.67 -16.04 5.39
N LYS A 226 15.65 -16.97 6.34
CA LYS A 226 16.87 -17.55 6.93
C LYS A 226 17.74 -18.17 5.84
N THR A 227 17.16 -18.94 4.92
CA THR A 227 17.87 -19.57 3.80
C THR A 227 18.54 -18.54 2.91
N MET A 228 17.85 -17.45 2.55
CA MET A 228 18.43 -16.35 1.76
C MET A 228 19.60 -15.68 2.50
N CYS A 229 19.44 -15.39 3.79
CA CYS A 229 20.47 -14.78 4.61
C CYS A 229 21.72 -15.66 4.73
N LEU A 230 21.54 -16.94 5.02
CA LEU A 230 22.67 -17.89 5.14
C LEU A 230 23.36 -18.14 3.81
N ALA A 231 22.63 -18.20 2.70
CA ALA A 231 23.22 -18.31 1.36
C ALA A 231 24.04 -17.06 1.01
N TRP A 232 23.56 -15.86 1.37
CA TRP A 232 24.32 -14.62 1.22
C TRP A 232 25.63 -14.69 2.04
N ALA A 233 25.57 -15.10 3.30
CA ALA A 233 26.73 -15.24 4.18
C ALA A 233 27.75 -16.23 3.62
N ALA A 234 27.32 -17.39 3.12
CA ALA A 234 28.19 -18.38 2.50
C ALA A 234 28.91 -17.87 1.24
N GLY A 235 28.25 -16.99 0.46
CA GLY A 235 28.84 -16.38 -0.74
C GLY A 235 29.77 -15.19 -0.48
N LYS A 236 29.65 -14.51 0.66
CA LYS A 236 30.38 -13.27 0.96
C LYS A 236 31.36 -13.40 2.14
N CYS A 237 31.19 -14.41 3.01
CA CYS A 237 31.97 -14.58 4.24
C CYS A 237 32.48 -16.02 4.35
N ASP A 238 33.77 -16.19 4.67
CA ASP A 238 34.43 -17.52 4.80
C ASP A 238 34.03 -18.31 6.07
N HIS A 239 33.13 -17.74 6.92
CA HIS A 239 32.79 -18.31 8.22
C HIS A 239 31.31 -18.73 8.29
N SER A 240 30.89 -19.66 7.43
CA SER A 240 29.50 -20.15 7.38
C SER A 240 28.99 -20.74 8.70
N ASN A 241 29.85 -21.38 9.49
CA ASN A 241 29.49 -22.01 10.77
C ASN A 241 29.12 -21.00 11.89
N HIS A 242 29.57 -19.75 11.76
CA HIS A 242 29.24 -18.69 12.73
C HIS A 242 28.04 -17.85 12.26
N ALA A 243 27.70 -17.91 10.98
CA ALA A 243 26.62 -17.12 10.41
C ALA A 243 25.24 -17.52 10.96
N GLU A 244 24.98 -18.80 11.16
CA GLU A 244 23.69 -19.28 11.64
C GLU A 244 23.44 -18.89 13.10
N SER A 245 24.42 -19.10 13.99
CA SER A 245 24.27 -18.70 15.40
C SER A 245 24.17 -17.19 15.58
N SER A 246 24.94 -16.42 14.77
CA SER A 246 24.84 -14.96 14.80
C SER A 246 23.54 -14.45 14.19
N TYR A 247 22.98 -15.12 13.18
CA TYR A 247 21.66 -14.80 12.64
C TYR A 247 20.56 -14.98 13.71
N GLN A 248 20.59 -16.08 14.45
CA GLN A 248 19.65 -16.32 15.54
C GLN A 248 19.67 -15.17 16.56
N ASN A 249 20.86 -14.83 17.07
CA ASN A 249 21.02 -13.85 18.14
C ASN A 249 20.75 -12.40 17.68
N LEU A 250 21.15 -12.04 16.47
CA LEU A 250 21.12 -10.64 16.00
C LEU A 250 19.89 -10.31 15.16
N VAL A 251 19.27 -11.30 14.53
CA VAL A 251 18.09 -11.08 13.70
C VAL A 251 16.84 -11.62 14.39
N VAL A 252 16.81 -12.91 14.69
CA VAL A 252 15.58 -13.55 15.22
C VAL A 252 15.23 -12.99 16.59
N ASP A 253 16.19 -12.90 17.50
CA ASP A 253 15.96 -12.39 18.86
C ASP A 253 15.60 -10.90 18.83
N ALA A 254 16.31 -10.08 18.01
CA ALA A 254 16.00 -8.66 17.87
C ALA A 254 14.61 -8.40 17.29
N VAL A 255 14.18 -9.17 16.28
CA VAL A 255 12.83 -9.07 15.71
C VAL A 255 11.76 -9.53 16.70
N THR A 256 12.06 -10.55 17.50
CA THR A 256 11.17 -11.01 18.58
C THR A 256 10.98 -9.93 19.65
N ASP A 257 12.03 -9.15 19.92
CA ASP A 257 12.01 -8.00 20.84
C ASP A 257 11.41 -6.71 20.20
N GLY A 258 10.93 -6.79 18.98
CA GLY A 258 10.21 -5.71 18.28
C GLY A 258 11.09 -4.82 17.39
N ALA A 259 12.31 -5.21 17.05
CA ALA A 259 13.15 -4.50 16.10
C ALA A 259 12.62 -4.66 14.67
N ASP A 260 12.94 -3.67 13.81
CA ASP A 260 12.70 -3.75 12.37
C ASP A 260 13.59 -4.82 11.73
N GLU A 261 12.98 -5.76 11.01
CA GLU A 261 13.66 -6.92 10.44
C GLU A 261 14.73 -6.57 9.41
N LEU A 262 14.46 -5.58 8.53
CA LEU A 262 15.44 -5.14 7.54
C LEU A 262 16.64 -4.47 8.20
N ALA A 263 16.40 -3.69 9.25
CA ALA A 263 17.46 -3.07 10.03
C ALA A 263 18.31 -4.12 10.76
N ALA A 264 17.67 -5.14 11.36
CA ALA A 264 18.35 -6.23 12.04
C ALA A 264 19.23 -7.05 11.07
N ILE A 265 18.71 -7.42 9.89
CA ILE A 265 19.44 -8.12 8.85
C ILE A 265 20.62 -7.26 8.36
N THR A 266 20.41 -5.95 8.14
CA THR A 266 21.46 -5.03 7.70
C THR A 266 22.61 -4.97 8.72
N ALA A 267 22.30 -4.86 10.01
CA ALA A 267 23.28 -4.85 11.10
C ALA A 267 24.06 -6.16 11.16
N TRP A 268 23.36 -7.30 11.02
CA TRP A 268 23.99 -8.63 10.97
C TRP A 268 24.94 -8.75 9.77
N MET A 269 24.54 -8.29 8.58
CA MET A 269 25.40 -8.28 7.39
C MET A 269 26.68 -7.46 7.61
N GLN A 270 26.56 -6.27 8.21
CA GLN A 270 27.70 -5.40 8.51
C GLN A 270 28.65 -6.04 9.50
N GLN A 271 28.14 -6.70 10.54
CA GLN A 271 28.96 -7.40 11.53
C GLN A 271 29.76 -8.53 10.90
N LEU A 272 29.16 -9.35 10.02
CA LEU A 272 29.88 -10.41 9.32
C LEU A 272 30.98 -9.89 8.39
N GLN A 273 30.79 -8.69 7.81
CA GLN A 273 31.80 -8.06 6.95
C GLN A 273 32.96 -7.44 7.76
N THR A 274 32.70 -6.90 8.96
CA THR A 274 33.74 -6.29 9.82
C THR A 274 34.67 -7.32 10.44
N VAL A 275 34.20 -8.55 10.68
CA VAL A 275 35.08 -9.66 11.17
C VAL A 275 36.14 -10.01 10.14
N LYS A 276 35.94 -9.74 8.85
CA LYS A 276 36.89 -9.98 7.77
C LYS A 276 38.09 -9.02 7.75
N THR A 277 37.93 -7.81 8.30
CA THR A 277 38.97 -6.76 8.28
C THR A 277 39.87 -6.75 9.52
N GLY A 278 39.59 -7.53 10.56
CA GLY A 278 40.33 -7.58 11.81
C GLY A 278 41.32 -8.76 11.93
N ALA A 279 41.46 -9.61 10.93
CA ALA A 279 42.36 -10.77 10.91
C ALA A 279 43.44 -10.62 9.82
N GLY A 280 44.08 -9.45 9.76
CA GLY A 280 45.25 -9.17 8.92
C GLY A 280 46.45 -8.77 9.76
#